data_a29758a8db77d2e903fe05f20706ddff
#
_entry.id   a29758a8db77d2e903fe05f20706ddff
#
_cell.length_a   1.000
_cell.length_b   1.000
_cell.length_c   1.000
_cell.angle_alpha   90.00
_cell.angle_beta   90.00
_cell.angle_gamma   90.00
#
_symmetry.space_group_name_H-M   'P 1'
#
loop_
_entity.id
_entity.type
_entity.pdbx_description
1 polymer ?
#
loop_
_entity_poly.entity_id
_entity_poly.type
_entity_poly.pdbx_seq_one_letter_code
_entity_poly.pdbx_strand_id
1 'polypeptide(L)'
;MIYTITITFYFKEITMSVTLQNLESALAGESQAHIKYRYFARLARAEGFEDVAKHFEHTADQELLHAWGHLELLIGKPTTKECLEKAIEGETHEYTIMYPKMQDEALREGNDAAVEEAMTQAAESREHADEFKAVLAKAEKRFAALLKVEKRHAEAYQQVLEAL
;
A
#
# COMPACT_ATOMS: atom_id res chain seq x y z
N MET A 1 -14.70 -4.09 -55.13
CA MET A 1 -15.34 -3.28 -54.11
C MET A 1 -14.91 -3.85 -52.77
N ILE A 2 -13.91 -3.23 -52.15
CA ILE A 2 -13.28 -3.72 -50.89
C ILE A 2 -13.96 -2.94 -49.77
N TYR A 3 -14.72 -3.63 -48.92
CA TYR A 3 -15.30 -3.02 -47.72
C TYR A 3 -14.26 -3.02 -46.60
N THR A 4 -13.79 -1.83 -46.26
CA THR A 4 -12.93 -1.61 -45.09
C THR A 4 -13.83 -1.56 -43.83
N ILE A 5 -13.78 -2.60 -42.99
CA ILE A 5 -14.49 -2.62 -41.72
C ILE A 5 -13.64 -1.83 -40.72
N THR A 6 -14.06 -0.62 -40.37
CA THR A 6 -13.47 0.18 -39.33
C THR A 6 -14.01 -0.30 -37.97
N ILE A 7 -13.21 -1.05 -37.21
CA ILE A 7 -13.56 -1.44 -35.82
C ILE A 7 -13.19 -0.27 -34.92
N THR A 8 -14.22 0.48 -34.49
CA THR A 8 -14.05 1.55 -33.49
C THR A 8 -14.10 0.91 -32.09
N PHE A 9 -12.95 0.76 -31.46
CA PHE A 9 -12.89 0.39 -30.05
C PHE A 9 -13.30 1.60 -29.21
N TYR A 10 -14.49 1.55 -28.63
CA TYR A 10 -14.91 2.44 -27.56
C TYR A 10 -14.19 1.99 -26.27
N PHE A 11 -13.07 2.63 -25.93
CA PHE A 11 -12.56 2.61 -24.58
C PHE A 11 -13.52 3.42 -23.71
N LYS A 12 -14.41 2.73 -23.00
CA LYS A 12 -15.18 3.36 -21.93
C LYS A 12 -14.15 3.67 -20.82
N GLU A 13 -13.75 4.93 -20.70
CA GLU A 13 -13.03 5.40 -19.50
C GLU A 13 -13.88 5.01 -18.30
N ILE A 14 -13.39 4.09 -17.48
CA ILE A 14 -14.00 3.77 -16.20
C ILE A 14 -13.64 4.95 -15.30
N THR A 15 -14.45 6.01 -15.38
CA THR A 15 -14.33 7.11 -14.43
C THR A 15 -14.73 6.57 -13.05
N MET A 16 -13.80 6.65 -12.11
CA MET A 16 -14.05 6.29 -10.71
C MET A 16 -15.24 7.08 -10.18
N SER A 17 -16.11 6.46 -9.39
CA SER A 17 -17.28 7.16 -8.86
C SER A 17 -16.86 8.34 -7.98
N VAL A 18 -17.66 9.39 -7.93
CA VAL A 18 -17.40 10.57 -7.08
C VAL A 18 -17.21 10.16 -5.60
N THR A 19 -17.96 9.15 -5.14
CA THR A 19 -17.82 8.62 -3.79
C THR A 19 -16.44 8.03 -3.55
N LEU A 20 -15.90 7.24 -4.48
CA LEU A 20 -14.55 6.67 -4.35
C LEU A 20 -13.47 7.76 -4.39
N GLN A 21 -13.62 8.77 -5.25
CA GLN A 21 -12.71 9.92 -5.28
C GLN A 21 -12.71 10.69 -3.96
N ASN A 22 -13.89 10.88 -3.37
CA ASN A 22 -14.02 11.54 -2.08
C ASN A 22 -13.36 10.72 -0.96
N LEU A 23 -13.54 9.39 -0.95
CA LEU A 23 -12.89 8.51 0.02
C LEU A 23 -11.36 8.50 -0.11
N GLU A 24 -10.82 8.51 -1.33
CA GLU A 24 -9.37 8.64 -1.56
C GLU A 24 -8.84 9.99 -1.07
N SER A 25 -9.57 11.07 -1.35
CA SER A 25 -9.19 12.41 -0.89
C SER A 25 -9.23 12.51 0.63
N ALA A 26 -10.25 11.92 1.27
CA ALA A 26 -10.36 11.88 2.72
C ALA A 26 -9.23 11.02 3.32
N LEU A 27 -8.98 9.81 2.81
CA LEU A 27 -7.86 8.97 3.24
C LEU A 27 -6.53 9.72 3.17
N ALA A 28 -6.25 10.41 2.06
CA ALA A 28 -5.04 11.21 1.91
C ALA A 28 -4.97 12.37 2.92
N GLY A 29 -6.09 13.08 3.16
CA GLY A 29 -6.18 14.18 4.12
C GLY A 29 -5.88 13.73 5.55
N GLU A 30 -6.58 12.69 6.02
CA GLU A 30 -6.44 12.16 7.39
C GLU A 30 -5.06 11.54 7.63
N SER A 31 -4.51 10.82 6.63
CA SER A 31 -3.14 10.29 6.71
C SER A 31 -2.11 11.40 6.86
N GLN A 32 -2.25 12.49 6.10
CA GLN A 32 -1.38 13.67 6.23
C GLN A 32 -1.57 14.38 7.57
N ALA A 33 -2.81 14.51 8.07
CA ALA A 33 -3.11 15.12 9.36
C ALA A 33 -2.44 14.32 10.49
N HIS A 34 -2.56 12.98 10.49
CA HIS A 34 -1.88 12.10 11.43
C HIS A 34 -0.38 12.39 11.50
N ILE A 35 0.32 12.37 10.36
CA ILE A 35 1.77 12.61 10.32
C ILE A 35 2.13 14.03 10.74
N LYS A 36 1.39 15.04 10.28
CA LYS A 36 1.64 16.44 10.66
C LYS A 36 1.47 16.67 12.17
N TYR A 37 0.43 16.10 12.77
CA TYR A 37 0.18 16.27 14.21
C TYR A 37 1.23 15.53 15.05
N ARG A 38 1.71 14.36 14.64
CA ARG A 38 2.86 13.71 15.26
C ARG A 38 4.12 14.58 15.21
N TYR A 39 4.35 15.22 14.08
CA TYR A 39 5.48 16.16 13.94
C TYR A 39 5.29 17.40 14.80
N PHE A 40 4.09 17.99 14.84
CA PHE A 40 3.79 19.16 15.69
C PHE A 40 3.92 18.84 17.18
N ALA A 41 3.50 17.64 17.60
CA ALA A 41 3.73 17.18 18.96
C ALA A 41 5.21 17.15 19.33
N ARG A 42 6.07 16.67 18.42
CA ARG A 42 7.53 16.67 18.61
C ARG A 42 8.09 18.08 18.77
N LEU A 43 7.63 19.03 17.97
CA LEU A 43 8.05 20.44 18.08
C LEU A 43 7.57 21.06 19.38
N ALA A 44 6.30 20.92 19.75
CA ALA A 44 5.73 21.44 20.98
C ALA A 44 6.48 20.91 22.21
N ARG A 45 6.84 19.63 22.21
CA ARG A 45 7.62 19.01 23.29
C ARG A 45 9.03 19.59 23.38
N ALA A 46 9.68 19.81 22.23
CA ALA A 46 11.01 20.45 22.20
C ALA A 46 10.99 21.89 22.72
N GLU A 47 9.87 22.60 22.57
CA GLU A 47 9.64 23.94 23.10
C GLU A 47 9.16 23.96 24.57
N GLY A 48 8.94 22.80 25.19
CA GLY A 48 8.50 22.67 26.59
C GLY A 48 6.98 22.68 26.79
N PHE A 49 6.18 22.62 25.73
CA PHE A 49 4.71 22.61 25.78
C PHE A 49 4.15 21.19 25.81
N GLU A 50 4.39 20.45 26.89
CA GLU A 50 4.03 19.03 27.00
C GLU A 50 2.51 18.76 26.84
N ASP A 51 1.65 19.63 27.39
CA ASP A 51 0.19 19.44 27.27
C ASP A 51 -0.31 19.67 25.84
N VAL A 52 0.32 20.59 25.11
CA VAL A 52 0.05 20.82 23.67
C VAL A 52 0.52 19.61 22.87
N ALA A 53 1.71 19.07 23.17
CA ALA A 53 2.23 17.87 22.52
C ALA A 53 1.28 16.68 22.68
N LYS A 54 0.81 16.41 23.91
CA LYS A 54 -0.16 15.35 24.18
C LYS A 54 -1.49 15.55 23.43
N HIS A 55 -1.95 16.78 23.30
CA HIS A 55 -3.16 17.07 22.55
C HIS A 55 -2.99 16.73 21.06
N PHE A 56 -1.87 17.13 20.45
CA PHE A 56 -1.56 16.76 19.07
C PHE A 56 -1.44 15.23 18.89
N GLU A 57 -0.79 14.53 19.82
CA GLU A 57 -0.68 13.07 19.77
C GLU A 57 -2.05 12.39 19.83
N HIS A 58 -2.91 12.83 20.75
CA HIS A 58 -4.26 12.30 20.88
C HIS A 58 -5.07 12.51 19.59
N THR A 59 -5.04 13.71 19.03
CA THR A 59 -5.75 14.00 17.77
C THR A 59 -5.17 13.17 16.61
N ALA A 60 -3.82 13.05 16.53
CA ALA A 60 -3.19 12.21 15.51
C ALA A 60 -3.69 10.76 15.55
N ASP A 61 -3.91 10.18 16.73
CA ASP A 61 -4.43 8.83 16.86
C ASP A 61 -5.89 8.71 16.38
N GLN A 62 -6.68 9.77 16.51
CA GLN A 62 -8.04 9.84 15.98
C GLN A 62 -8.02 9.90 14.44
N GLU A 63 -7.16 10.72 13.84
CA GLU A 63 -7.03 10.82 12.38
C GLU A 63 -6.57 9.50 11.75
N LEU A 64 -5.73 8.72 12.44
CA LEU A 64 -5.37 7.38 11.99
C LEU A 64 -6.60 6.45 11.90
N LEU A 65 -7.51 6.52 12.87
CA LEU A 65 -8.74 5.72 12.86
C LEU A 65 -9.69 6.16 11.75
N HIS A 66 -9.79 7.46 11.47
CA HIS A 66 -10.55 7.99 10.35
C HIS A 66 -9.98 7.49 9.01
N ALA A 67 -8.65 7.56 8.84
CA ALA A 67 -7.96 7.06 7.64
C ALA A 67 -8.21 5.56 7.43
N TRP A 68 -8.16 4.73 8.47
CA TRP A 68 -8.50 3.31 8.38
C TRP A 68 -9.94 3.07 7.95
N GLY A 69 -10.90 3.82 8.48
CA GLY A 69 -12.30 3.72 8.06
C GLY A 69 -12.49 4.00 6.56
N HIS A 70 -11.83 5.04 6.03
CA HIS A 70 -11.85 5.34 4.60
C HIS A 70 -11.16 4.26 3.78
N LEU A 71 -10.01 3.75 4.25
CA LEU A 71 -9.27 2.69 3.57
C LEU A 71 -10.08 1.41 3.47
N GLU A 72 -10.75 0.98 4.54
CA GLU A 72 -11.61 -0.21 4.54
C GLU A 72 -12.74 -0.13 3.50
N LEU A 73 -13.32 1.07 3.31
CA LEU A 73 -14.34 1.30 2.30
C LEU A 73 -13.78 1.26 0.87
N LEU A 74 -12.52 1.65 0.68
CA LEU A 74 -11.85 1.67 -0.62
C LEU A 74 -11.39 0.29 -1.07
N ILE A 75 -10.76 -0.48 -0.17
CA ILE A 75 -10.11 -1.75 -0.54
C ILE A 75 -10.88 -2.99 -0.09
N GLY A 76 -11.92 -2.83 0.76
CA GLY A 76 -12.70 -3.94 1.30
C GLY A 76 -11.87 -4.81 2.27
N LYS A 77 -11.96 -6.12 2.10
CA LYS A 77 -11.25 -7.10 2.94
C LYS A 77 -10.30 -7.96 2.10
N PRO A 78 -9.15 -7.42 1.68
CA PRO A 78 -8.18 -8.19 0.93
C PRO A 78 -7.55 -9.28 1.81
N THR A 79 -7.13 -10.36 1.17
CA THR A 79 -6.32 -11.40 1.82
C THR A 79 -4.90 -10.89 2.10
N THR A 80 -4.19 -11.53 3.02
CA THR A 80 -2.77 -11.22 3.29
C THR A 80 -1.91 -11.32 2.03
N LYS A 81 -2.22 -12.26 1.12
CA LYS A 81 -1.53 -12.37 -0.16
C LYS A 81 -1.74 -11.13 -1.02
N GLU A 82 -2.99 -10.70 -1.20
CA GLU A 82 -3.31 -9.48 -1.96
C GLU A 82 -2.70 -8.23 -1.34
N CYS A 83 -2.62 -8.16 0.00
CA CYS A 83 -1.91 -7.05 0.67
C CYS A 83 -0.42 -7.04 0.34
N LEU A 84 0.25 -8.22 0.35
CA LEU A 84 1.67 -8.32 -0.01
C LEU A 84 1.90 -7.98 -1.49
N GLU A 85 1.04 -8.44 -2.38
CA GLU A 85 1.12 -8.12 -3.81
C GLU A 85 0.97 -6.62 -4.06
N LYS A 86 0.04 -5.95 -3.37
CA LYS A 86 -0.13 -4.50 -3.45
C LYS A 86 1.03 -3.71 -2.84
N ALA A 87 1.61 -4.20 -1.75
CA ALA A 87 2.81 -3.58 -1.17
C ALA A 87 3.99 -3.66 -2.16
N ILE A 88 4.22 -4.83 -2.77
CA ILE A 88 5.25 -5.01 -3.81
C ILE A 88 5.02 -4.07 -5.01
N GLU A 89 3.77 -3.93 -5.45
CA GLU A 89 3.39 -3.02 -6.55
C GLU A 89 3.69 -1.57 -6.18
N GLY A 90 3.29 -1.13 -4.98
CA GLY A 90 3.51 0.23 -4.49
C GLY A 90 4.99 0.58 -4.40
N GLU A 91 5.77 -0.22 -3.67
CA GLU A 91 7.21 -0.02 -3.52
C GLU A 91 7.95 -0.06 -4.88
N THR A 92 7.51 -0.96 -5.79
CA THR A 92 8.10 -1.02 -7.13
C THR A 92 7.81 0.25 -7.92
N HIS A 93 6.60 0.79 -7.84
CA HIS A 93 6.24 2.07 -8.47
C HIS A 93 7.08 3.21 -7.90
N GLU A 94 7.27 3.24 -6.59
CA GLU A 94 8.03 4.29 -5.91
C GLU A 94 9.48 4.35 -6.42
N TYR A 95 10.22 3.24 -6.40
CA TYR A 95 11.63 3.27 -6.80
C TYR A 95 11.85 3.29 -8.32
N THR A 96 10.87 2.90 -9.14
CA THR A 96 11.04 2.90 -10.59
C THR A 96 10.50 4.13 -11.31
N ILE A 97 9.51 4.79 -10.74
CA ILE A 97 8.75 5.87 -11.40
C ILE A 97 8.69 7.13 -10.53
N MET A 98 8.16 7.01 -9.31
CA MET A 98 7.82 8.18 -8.49
C MET A 98 9.07 8.94 -8.03
N TYR A 99 9.97 8.29 -7.30
CA TYR A 99 11.19 8.94 -6.81
C TYR A 99 12.16 9.35 -7.89
N PRO A 100 12.42 8.57 -8.97
CA PRO A 100 13.22 9.05 -10.10
C PRO A 100 12.66 10.32 -10.74
N LYS A 101 11.33 10.42 -10.90
CA LYS A 101 10.70 11.64 -11.40
C LYS A 101 10.87 12.82 -10.44
N MET A 102 10.67 12.61 -9.14
CA MET A 102 10.87 13.65 -8.13
C MET A 102 12.34 14.13 -8.08
N GLN A 103 13.29 13.21 -8.20
CA GLN A 103 14.72 13.52 -8.29
C GLN A 103 15.02 14.42 -9.50
N ASP A 104 14.51 14.05 -10.69
CA ASP A 104 14.70 14.84 -11.91
C ASP A 104 14.09 16.25 -11.81
N GLU A 105 12.94 16.37 -11.17
CA GLU A 105 12.28 17.66 -10.96
C GLU A 105 13.08 18.52 -9.96
N ALA A 106 13.53 17.95 -8.84
CA ALA A 106 14.36 18.62 -7.85
C ALA A 106 15.70 19.08 -8.40
N LEU A 107 16.34 18.28 -9.29
CA LEU A 107 17.56 18.67 -10.00
C LEU A 107 17.34 19.90 -10.88
N ARG A 108 16.21 19.97 -11.61
CA ARG A 108 15.89 21.15 -12.46
C ARG A 108 15.64 22.40 -11.63
N GLU A 109 15.14 22.26 -10.41
CA GLU A 109 14.88 23.36 -9.47
C GLU A 109 16.11 23.75 -8.65
N GLY A 110 17.19 22.98 -8.70
CA GLY A 110 18.40 23.22 -7.90
C GLY A 110 18.20 22.93 -6.41
N ASN A 111 17.29 22.01 -6.05
CA ASN A 111 16.99 21.63 -4.68
C ASN A 111 17.76 20.35 -4.29
N ASP A 112 19.03 20.50 -3.92
CA ASP A 112 19.92 19.38 -3.58
C ASP A 112 19.38 18.51 -2.44
N ALA A 113 18.73 19.12 -1.43
CA ALA A 113 18.17 18.37 -0.32
C ALA A 113 17.02 17.44 -0.76
N ALA A 114 16.16 17.91 -1.67
CA ALA A 114 15.09 17.08 -2.22
C ALA A 114 15.62 15.99 -3.16
N VAL A 115 16.74 16.24 -3.86
CA VAL A 115 17.43 15.22 -4.65
C VAL A 115 17.95 14.10 -3.78
N GLU A 116 18.67 14.43 -2.69
CA GLU A 116 19.22 13.45 -1.75
C GLU A 116 18.11 12.62 -1.09
N GLU A 117 17.02 13.27 -0.64
CA GLU A 117 15.83 12.60 -0.08
C GLU A 117 15.22 11.62 -1.08
N ALA A 118 14.96 12.04 -2.33
CA ALA A 118 14.38 11.17 -3.34
C ALA A 118 15.28 9.97 -3.68
N MET A 119 16.59 10.15 -3.71
CA MET A 119 17.54 9.05 -3.92
C MET A 119 17.54 8.06 -2.76
N THR A 120 17.50 8.54 -1.54
CA THR A 120 17.47 7.72 -0.32
C THR A 120 16.18 6.89 -0.30
N GLN A 121 15.05 7.53 -0.48
CA GLN A 121 13.75 6.86 -0.48
C GLN A 121 13.62 5.85 -1.62
N ALA A 122 14.14 6.13 -2.81
CA ALA A 122 14.16 5.16 -3.91
C ALA A 122 14.97 3.89 -3.58
N ALA A 123 16.09 4.04 -2.86
CA ALA A 123 16.89 2.89 -2.43
C ALA A 123 16.14 2.06 -1.37
N GLU A 124 15.55 2.71 -0.38
CA GLU A 124 14.75 2.06 0.67
C GLU A 124 13.52 1.34 0.10
N SER A 125 12.74 1.97 -0.80
CA SER A 125 11.59 1.34 -1.44
C SER A 125 11.98 0.11 -2.26
N ARG A 126 13.19 0.09 -2.84
CA ARG A 126 13.70 -1.10 -3.53
C ARG A 126 13.95 -2.26 -2.56
N GLU A 127 14.56 -1.97 -1.41
CA GLU A 127 14.78 -2.96 -0.35
C GLU A 127 13.45 -3.50 0.20
N HIS A 128 12.49 -2.62 0.48
CA HIS A 128 11.14 -2.99 0.91
C HIS A 128 10.44 -3.91 -0.09
N ALA A 129 10.48 -3.59 -1.39
CA ALA A 129 9.91 -4.44 -2.43
C ALA A 129 10.52 -5.85 -2.42
N ASP A 130 11.83 -5.96 -2.25
CA ASP A 130 12.52 -7.25 -2.23
C ASP A 130 12.22 -8.03 -0.93
N GLU A 131 12.09 -7.36 0.21
CA GLU A 131 11.64 -7.96 1.46
C GLU A 131 10.22 -8.50 1.36
N PHE A 132 9.27 -7.73 0.83
CA PHE A 132 7.89 -8.19 0.63
C PHE A 132 7.80 -9.38 -0.34
N LYS A 133 8.59 -9.41 -1.42
CA LYS A 133 8.69 -10.57 -2.32
C LYS A 133 9.19 -11.81 -1.60
N ALA A 134 10.21 -11.67 -0.74
CA ALA A 134 10.75 -12.78 0.04
C ALA A 134 9.72 -13.32 1.06
N VAL A 135 8.97 -12.43 1.72
CA VAL A 135 7.89 -12.80 2.65
C VAL A 135 6.77 -13.53 1.91
N LEU A 136 6.35 -13.04 0.75
CA LEU A 136 5.32 -13.67 -0.09
C LEU A 136 5.75 -15.08 -0.51
N ALA A 137 6.96 -15.24 -1.04
CA ALA A 137 7.49 -16.54 -1.45
C ALA A 137 7.57 -17.56 -0.29
N LYS A 138 7.93 -17.09 0.91
CA LYS A 138 7.95 -17.91 2.13
C LYS A 138 6.53 -18.35 2.54
N ALA A 139 5.56 -17.43 2.48
CA ALA A 139 4.17 -17.72 2.79
C ALA A 139 3.59 -18.76 1.81
N GLU A 140 3.82 -18.60 0.51
CA GLU A 140 3.36 -19.54 -0.52
C GLU A 140 3.93 -20.95 -0.33
N LYS A 141 5.23 -21.07 -0.02
CA LYS A 141 5.85 -22.37 0.30
C LYS A 141 5.19 -23.04 1.51
N ARG A 142 4.87 -22.28 2.54
CA ARG A 142 4.20 -22.79 3.75
C ARG A 142 2.79 -23.28 3.42
N PHE A 143 2.00 -22.54 2.66
CA PHE A 143 0.66 -22.95 2.25
C PHE A 143 0.70 -24.21 1.36
N ALA A 144 1.63 -24.28 0.42
CA ALA A 144 1.81 -25.47 -0.42
C ALA A 144 2.21 -26.73 0.40
N ALA A 145 3.01 -26.56 1.45
CA ALA A 145 3.36 -27.66 2.35
C ALA A 145 2.15 -28.13 3.18
N LEU A 146 1.36 -27.19 3.73
CA LEU A 146 0.13 -27.50 4.46
C LEU A 146 -0.88 -28.23 3.57
N LEU A 147 -1.10 -27.77 2.35
CA LEU A 147 -2.01 -28.41 1.40
C LEU A 147 -1.65 -29.89 1.17
N LYS A 148 -0.35 -30.21 1.05
CA LYS A 148 0.11 -31.61 0.90
C LYS A 148 -0.18 -32.47 2.14
N VAL A 149 -0.09 -31.88 3.34
CA VAL A 149 -0.42 -32.55 4.60
C VAL A 149 -1.91 -32.84 4.68
N GLU A 150 -2.74 -31.82 4.43
CA GLU A 150 -4.21 -31.93 4.47
C GLU A 150 -4.74 -32.93 3.43
N LYS A 151 -4.15 -32.98 2.24
CA LYS A 151 -4.49 -33.99 1.23
C LYS A 151 -4.22 -35.39 1.72
N ARG A 152 -3.08 -35.64 2.37
CA ARG A 152 -2.75 -36.96 2.97
C ARG A 152 -3.72 -37.35 4.08
N HIS A 153 -4.13 -36.39 4.91
CA HIS A 153 -5.12 -36.63 5.95
C HIS A 153 -6.47 -37.03 5.34
N ALA A 154 -6.94 -36.30 4.33
CA ALA A 154 -8.18 -36.63 3.64
C ALA A 154 -8.14 -38.02 2.99
N GLU A 155 -7.04 -38.36 2.32
CA GLU A 155 -6.84 -39.68 1.72
C GLU A 155 -6.84 -40.78 2.77
N ALA A 156 -6.19 -40.58 3.94
CA ALA A 156 -6.18 -41.54 5.05
C ALA A 156 -7.58 -41.73 5.64
N TYR A 157 -8.35 -40.69 5.83
CA TYR A 157 -9.73 -40.75 6.31
C TYR A 157 -10.64 -41.51 5.32
N GLN A 158 -10.46 -41.27 4.02
CA GLN A 158 -11.20 -41.96 2.98
C GLN A 158 -10.91 -43.46 3.01
N GLN A 159 -9.66 -43.88 3.15
CA GLN A 159 -9.28 -45.31 3.24
C GLN A 159 -9.90 -45.99 4.45
N VAL A 160 -9.95 -45.32 5.61
CA VAL A 160 -10.62 -45.89 6.80
C VAL A 160 -12.11 -46.02 6.55
N LEU A 161 -12.76 -45.04 5.92
CA LEU A 161 -14.20 -45.09 5.61
C LEU A 161 -14.53 -46.25 4.65
N GLU A 162 -13.67 -46.50 3.63
CA GLU A 162 -13.86 -47.58 2.65
C GLU A 162 -13.60 -48.99 3.26
N ALA A 163 -12.95 -49.06 4.40
CA ALA A 163 -12.68 -50.31 5.11
C ALA A 163 -13.76 -50.73 6.12
N LEU A 164 -14.78 -49.87 6.37
CA LEU A 164 -15.96 -50.11 7.20
C LEU A 164 -17.08 -50.75 6.39
#